data_317bd45a28f3b1a09d17b18217f46958
#
_entry.id   317bd45a28f3b1a09d17b18217f46958
#
_cell.length_a   1.000
_cell.length_b   1.000
_cell.length_c   1.000
_cell.angle_alpha   90.00
_cell.angle_beta   90.00
_cell.angle_gamma   90.00
#
_symmetry.space_group_name_H-M   'P 1'
#
loop_
_entity.id
_entity.type
_entity.pdbx_description
1 polymer ?
#
loop_
_entity_poly.entity_id
_entity_poly.type
_entity_poly.pdbx_seq_one_letter_code
_entity_poly.pdbx_strand_id
1 'polypeptide(L)'
;KLNKTYYPNLNIDLSISFDQRSSWAVRKDSPELAAAATKWHQENMTSPAYTASMKRYFENSKMMPHSPILSLKEGKISHYDDLFRKYSKDIGWDWRMLASLAYTESNFDTTAVSWAGAKGLMQLMPATARAMGVPPGKEQNPEESVKAAIKYIAATDRSFSMIPDKQERLNFILASYNAGLGHIYDAMALAEKYGKNKLVW
;
A
#
# COMPACT_ATOMS: atom_id res chain seq x y z
N LYS A 1 -12.04 -15.25 -14.95
CA LYS A 1 -11.21 -15.81 -13.86
C LYS A 1 -11.43 -15.05 -12.52
N LEU A 2 -11.48 -13.72 -12.52
CA LEU A 2 -11.68 -12.91 -11.32
C LEU A 2 -12.99 -13.27 -10.60
N ASN A 3 -14.08 -13.37 -11.33
CA ASN A 3 -15.38 -13.70 -10.76
C ASN A 3 -15.43 -15.08 -10.10
N LYS A 4 -14.70 -16.08 -10.64
CA LYS A 4 -14.61 -17.41 -10.03
C LYS A 4 -13.88 -17.39 -8.68
N THR A 5 -13.01 -16.41 -8.47
CA THR A 5 -12.30 -16.23 -7.19
C THR A 5 -13.25 -15.82 -6.06
N TYR A 6 -14.20 -14.93 -6.37
CA TYR A 6 -15.20 -14.45 -5.40
C TYR A 6 -16.45 -15.34 -5.32
N TYR A 7 -16.72 -16.08 -6.39
CA TYR A 7 -17.93 -16.92 -6.50
C TYR A 7 -17.53 -18.33 -6.95
N PRO A 8 -17.07 -19.20 -6.02
CA PRO A 8 -16.55 -20.53 -6.34
C PRO A 8 -17.58 -21.45 -7.02
N ASN A 9 -18.88 -21.15 -6.86
CA ASN A 9 -19.97 -21.93 -7.44
C ASN A 9 -20.24 -21.62 -8.91
N LEU A 10 -19.55 -20.62 -9.50
CA LEU A 10 -19.70 -20.29 -10.91
C LEU A 10 -18.96 -21.32 -11.76
N ASN A 11 -19.68 -21.95 -12.68
CA ASN A 11 -19.07 -22.73 -13.75
C ASN A 11 -18.70 -21.80 -14.91
N ILE A 12 -17.42 -21.78 -15.31
CA ILE A 12 -16.87 -20.96 -16.40
C ILE A 12 -16.17 -21.81 -17.47
N ASP A 13 -16.58 -23.08 -17.61
CA ASP A 13 -15.94 -24.01 -18.55
C ASP A 13 -16.39 -23.79 -19.99
N LEU A 14 -17.48 -23.02 -20.19
CA LEU A 14 -17.95 -22.63 -21.51
C LEU A 14 -17.25 -21.36 -22.01
N SER A 15 -16.45 -21.49 -23.06
CA SER A 15 -15.89 -20.35 -23.78
C SER A 15 -16.91 -19.86 -24.81
N ILE A 16 -17.41 -18.62 -24.65
CA ILE A 16 -18.41 -18.01 -25.53
C ILE A 16 -17.80 -16.99 -26.52
N SER A 17 -16.50 -16.75 -26.45
CA SER A 17 -15.78 -15.83 -27.34
C SER A 17 -14.35 -16.31 -27.60
N PHE A 18 -13.75 -15.80 -28.69
CA PHE A 18 -12.31 -15.97 -28.93
C PHE A 18 -11.49 -15.26 -27.85
N ASP A 19 -10.21 -15.64 -27.73
CA ASP A 19 -9.26 -14.97 -26.85
C ASP A 19 -9.25 -13.47 -27.12
N GLN A 20 -9.76 -12.70 -26.16
CA GLN A 20 -9.77 -11.25 -26.24
C GLN A 20 -8.42 -10.73 -25.75
N ARG A 21 -7.78 -9.91 -26.56
CA ARG A 21 -6.56 -9.21 -26.20
C ARG A 21 -6.92 -7.86 -25.63
N SER A 22 -6.52 -7.64 -24.38
CA SER A 22 -6.55 -6.30 -23.79
C SER A 22 -5.29 -5.54 -24.19
N SER A 23 -5.44 -4.33 -24.67
CA SER A 23 -4.32 -3.46 -25.03
C SER A 23 -4.54 -2.04 -24.55
N TRP A 24 -3.45 -1.31 -24.37
CA TRP A 24 -3.53 0.11 -24.09
C TRP A 24 -3.88 0.87 -25.35
N ALA A 25 -4.81 1.80 -25.26
CA ALA A 25 -5.13 2.71 -26.32
C ALA A 25 -4.35 4.03 -26.13
N VAL A 26 -3.68 4.46 -27.17
CA VAL A 26 -3.03 5.79 -27.23
C VAL A 26 -3.66 6.62 -28.35
N ARG A 27 -3.46 7.91 -28.31
CA ARG A 27 -3.92 8.81 -29.36
C ARG A 27 -3.21 8.47 -30.67
N LYS A 28 -3.91 8.60 -31.80
CA LYS A 28 -3.35 8.29 -33.13
C LYS A 28 -2.16 9.16 -33.51
N ASP A 29 -2.10 10.37 -32.95
CA ASP A 29 -1.03 11.34 -33.16
C ASP A 29 0.17 11.14 -32.22
N SER A 30 0.20 10.06 -31.45
CA SER A 30 1.27 9.74 -30.48
C SER A 30 1.87 8.36 -30.73
N PRO A 31 2.42 8.10 -31.94
CA PRO A 31 2.98 6.77 -32.29
C PRO A 31 4.21 6.38 -31.45
N GLU A 32 4.99 7.37 -31.01
CA GLU A 32 6.16 7.15 -30.15
C GLU A 32 5.75 6.60 -28.78
N LEU A 33 4.63 7.10 -28.21
CA LEU A 33 4.10 6.59 -26.96
C LEU A 33 3.61 5.14 -27.12
N ALA A 34 2.98 4.81 -28.26
CA ALA A 34 2.58 3.43 -28.56
C ALA A 34 3.78 2.49 -28.63
N ALA A 35 4.84 2.91 -29.31
CA ALA A 35 6.09 2.15 -29.44
C ALA A 35 6.77 1.98 -28.07
N ALA A 36 6.86 3.04 -27.27
CA ALA A 36 7.45 2.99 -25.94
C ALA A 36 6.67 2.07 -25.00
N ALA A 37 5.34 2.13 -25.01
CA ALA A 37 4.48 1.26 -24.19
C ALA A 37 4.63 -0.21 -24.60
N THR A 38 4.68 -0.50 -25.91
CA THR A 38 4.87 -1.86 -26.43
C THR A 38 6.23 -2.40 -26.02
N LYS A 39 7.29 -1.61 -26.18
CA LYS A 39 8.65 -1.98 -25.77
C LYS A 39 8.72 -2.27 -24.28
N TRP A 40 8.17 -1.36 -23.46
CA TRP A 40 8.13 -1.55 -22.02
C TRP A 40 7.42 -2.85 -21.63
N HIS A 41 6.28 -3.14 -22.24
CA HIS A 41 5.52 -4.35 -21.97
C HIS A 41 6.34 -5.61 -22.31
N GLN A 42 6.98 -5.64 -23.47
CA GLN A 42 7.80 -6.78 -23.89
C GLN A 42 8.99 -7.02 -22.95
N GLU A 43 9.66 -5.94 -22.51
CA GLU A 43 10.83 -6.02 -21.63
C GLU A 43 10.47 -6.36 -20.18
N ASN A 44 9.26 -6.02 -19.73
CA ASN A 44 8.89 -6.12 -18.31
C ASN A 44 7.91 -7.25 -17.96
N MET A 45 7.29 -7.91 -18.94
CA MET A 45 6.31 -8.99 -18.69
C MET A 45 6.82 -10.11 -17.79
N THR A 46 8.10 -10.42 -17.88
CA THR A 46 8.76 -11.49 -17.09
C THR A 46 9.51 -10.93 -15.88
N SER A 47 9.50 -9.62 -15.68
CA SER A 47 10.22 -8.99 -14.57
C SER A 47 9.61 -9.39 -13.22
N PRO A 48 10.44 -9.48 -12.16
CA PRO A 48 9.94 -9.73 -10.81
C PRO A 48 8.90 -8.71 -10.36
N ALA A 49 9.04 -7.45 -10.75
CA ALA A 49 8.10 -6.37 -10.44
C ALA A 49 6.72 -6.60 -11.09
N TYR A 50 6.71 -6.96 -12.36
CA TYR A 50 5.46 -7.28 -13.07
C TYR A 50 4.79 -8.52 -12.47
N THR A 51 5.57 -9.58 -12.23
CA THR A 51 5.07 -10.83 -11.63
C THR A 51 4.50 -10.59 -10.23
N ALA A 52 5.16 -9.78 -9.40
CA ALA A 52 4.67 -9.41 -8.07
C ALA A 52 3.38 -8.59 -8.15
N SER A 53 3.27 -7.65 -9.09
CA SER A 53 2.04 -6.88 -9.32
C SER A 53 0.90 -7.79 -9.79
N MET A 54 1.16 -8.70 -10.72
CA MET A 54 0.16 -9.67 -11.17
C MET A 54 -0.31 -10.57 -10.02
N LYS A 55 0.60 -11.06 -9.19
CA LYS A 55 0.25 -11.80 -7.97
C LYS A 55 -0.61 -10.97 -7.02
N ARG A 56 -0.18 -9.74 -6.74
CA ARG A 56 -0.89 -8.84 -5.81
C ARG A 56 -2.34 -8.58 -6.25
N TYR A 57 -2.56 -8.28 -7.52
CA TYR A 57 -3.88 -7.86 -8.02
C TYR A 57 -4.77 -8.99 -8.54
N PHE A 58 -4.18 -10.12 -8.96
CA PHE A 58 -4.94 -11.17 -9.64
C PHE A 58 -4.83 -12.57 -9.01
N GLU A 59 -3.81 -12.82 -8.20
CA GLU A 59 -3.60 -14.13 -7.59
C GLU A 59 -3.76 -14.12 -6.06
N ASN A 60 -3.32 -13.08 -5.36
CA ASN A 60 -3.45 -13.01 -3.90
C ASN A 60 -4.90 -12.96 -3.44
N SER A 61 -5.82 -12.52 -4.28
CA SER A 61 -7.25 -12.64 -4.01
C SER A 61 -7.73 -14.11 -3.94
N LYS A 62 -6.95 -15.06 -4.49
CA LYS A 62 -7.23 -16.50 -4.39
C LYS A 62 -6.79 -17.12 -3.07
N MET A 63 -5.82 -16.51 -2.39
CA MET A 63 -5.25 -17.06 -1.16
C MET A 63 -6.02 -16.66 0.10
N MET A 64 -7.05 -15.82 -0.02
CA MET A 64 -7.91 -15.46 1.11
C MET A 64 -9.32 -16.03 0.93
N PRO A 65 -9.55 -17.30 1.28
CA PRO A 65 -10.89 -17.88 1.31
C PRO A 65 -11.79 -17.21 2.39
N HIS A 66 -11.18 -16.42 3.28
CA HIS A 66 -11.88 -15.68 4.34
C HIS A 66 -11.43 -14.22 4.34
N SER A 67 -12.39 -13.30 4.57
CA SER A 67 -12.07 -11.90 4.84
C SER A 67 -11.07 -11.84 6.00
N PRO A 68 -9.98 -11.07 5.89
CA PRO A 68 -9.07 -10.87 7.01
C PRO A 68 -9.73 -10.08 8.15
N ILE A 69 -10.89 -9.50 7.87
CA ILE A 69 -11.74 -8.81 8.86
C ILE A 69 -12.55 -9.87 9.60
N LEU A 70 -12.30 -10.03 10.89
CA LEU A 70 -12.84 -11.11 11.71
C LEU A 70 -14.33 -10.96 11.96
N SER A 71 -14.79 -9.85 12.55
CA SER A 71 -16.19 -9.60 12.83
C SER A 71 -16.46 -8.12 13.14
N LEU A 72 -17.06 -7.43 12.18
CA LEU A 72 -17.50 -6.05 12.41
C LEU A 72 -18.61 -5.94 13.48
N LYS A 73 -19.45 -6.97 13.59
CA LYS A 73 -20.54 -7.00 14.59
C LYS A 73 -20.01 -7.09 16.02
N GLU A 74 -18.86 -7.75 16.21
CA GLU A 74 -18.21 -7.89 17.52
C GLU A 74 -17.16 -6.81 17.76
N GLY A 75 -16.99 -5.86 16.82
CA GLY A 75 -15.98 -4.82 16.91
C GLY A 75 -14.55 -5.33 16.75
N LYS A 76 -14.38 -6.52 16.17
CA LYS A 76 -13.07 -7.13 15.86
C LYS A 76 -12.73 -6.94 14.39
N ILE A 77 -11.64 -6.22 14.11
CA ILE A 77 -11.15 -6.02 12.75
C ILE A 77 -10.12 -7.11 12.42
N SER A 78 -9.16 -7.32 13.29
CA SER A 78 -8.06 -8.25 13.06
C SER A 78 -7.59 -8.93 14.35
N HIS A 79 -6.68 -9.91 14.22
CA HIS A 79 -5.99 -10.52 15.37
C HIS A 79 -5.01 -9.55 16.06
N TYR A 80 -4.75 -8.37 15.47
CA TYR A 80 -3.78 -7.38 15.95
C TYR A 80 -4.44 -6.15 16.59
N ASP A 81 -5.77 -6.15 16.78
CA ASP A 81 -6.51 -5.02 17.30
C ASP A 81 -5.96 -4.50 18.63
N ASP A 82 -5.52 -5.39 19.52
CA ASP A 82 -4.94 -5.01 20.80
C ASP A 82 -3.62 -4.25 20.64
N LEU A 83 -2.79 -4.64 19.66
CA LEU A 83 -1.59 -3.90 19.32
C LEU A 83 -1.93 -2.51 18.77
N PHE A 84 -2.89 -2.42 17.86
CA PHE A 84 -3.32 -1.13 17.32
C PHE A 84 -3.91 -0.24 18.41
N ARG A 85 -4.77 -0.77 19.30
CA ARG A 85 -5.32 -0.01 20.45
C ARG A 85 -4.24 0.46 21.43
N LYS A 86 -3.22 -0.36 21.65
CA LYS A 86 -2.10 -0.04 22.55
C LYS A 86 -1.28 1.12 21.99
N TYR A 87 -0.81 1.02 20.75
CA TYR A 87 0.17 1.93 20.19
C TYR A 87 -0.39 3.16 19.48
N SER A 88 -1.65 3.15 19.00
CA SER A 88 -2.27 4.33 18.40
C SER A 88 -2.37 5.52 19.34
N LYS A 89 -2.40 5.28 20.64
CA LYS A 89 -2.42 6.31 21.69
C LYS A 89 -1.19 7.20 21.66
N ASP A 90 -0.04 6.66 21.29
CA ASP A 90 1.25 7.37 21.27
C ASP A 90 1.29 8.48 20.21
N ILE A 91 0.43 8.38 19.19
CA ILE A 91 0.30 9.36 18.10
C ILE A 91 -1.07 10.06 18.08
N GLY A 92 -1.94 9.75 19.04
CA GLY A 92 -3.28 10.33 19.14
C GLY A 92 -4.24 9.93 18.00
N TRP A 93 -3.98 8.82 17.32
CA TRP A 93 -4.85 8.31 16.25
C TRP A 93 -5.94 7.38 16.79
N ASP A 94 -7.08 7.32 16.09
CA ASP A 94 -8.01 6.20 16.27
C ASP A 94 -7.31 4.90 15.84
N TRP A 95 -7.38 3.89 16.70
CA TRP A 95 -6.76 2.59 16.41
C TRP A 95 -7.25 1.94 15.12
N ARG A 96 -8.49 2.26 14.71
CA ARG A 96 -9.07 1.77 13.46
C ARG A 96 -8.36 2.35 12.23
N MET A 97 -7.87 3.59 12.33
CA MET A 97 -7.05 4.20 11.28
C MET A 97 -5.73 3.42 11.12
N LEU A 98 -5.09 3.06 12.23
CA LEU A 98 -3.87 2.25 12.20
C LEU A 98 -4.14 0.84 11.65
N ALA A 99 -5.28 0.23 12.03
CA ALA A 99 -5.72 -1.05 11.48
C ALA A 99 -6.00 -0.96 9.97
N SER A 100 -6.63 0.12 9.52
CA SER A 100 -6.90 0.39 8.10
C SER A 100 -5.60 0.54 7.29
N LEU A 101 -4.59 1.20 7.86
CA LEU A 101 -3.27 1.30 7.26
C LEU A 101 -2.63 -0.09 7.12
N ALA A 102 -2.62 -0.91 8.18
CA ALA A 102 -2.09 -2.27 8.15
C ALA A 102 -2.83 -3.17 7.15
N TYR A 103 -4.14 -3.01 7.04
CA TYR A 103 -4.95 -3.71 6.04
C TYR A 103 -4.52 -3.36 4.61
N THR A 104 -4.33 -2.07 4.34
CA THR A 104 -3.89 -1.58 3.03
C THR A 104 -2.48 -2.06 2.69
N GLU A 105 -1.59 -2.08 3.67
CA GLU A 105 -0.18 -2.45 3.48
C GLU A 105 0.04 -3.95 3.27
N SER A 106 -0.57 -4.78 4.10
CA SER A 106 -0.28 -6.21 4.11
C SER A 106 -1.52 -7.10 4.12
N ASN A 107 -2.73 -6.53 4.20
CA ASN A 107 -3.95 -7.30 4.43
C ASN A 107 -3.88 -8.11 5.75
N PHE A 108 -3.20 -7.55 6.76
CA PHE A 108 -2.85 -8.17 8.04
C PHE A 108 -1.91 -9.38 7.95
N ASP A 109 -1.20 -9.56 6.84
CA ASP A 109 -0.21 -10.63 6.68
C ASP A 109 1.16 -10.19 7.24
N THR A 110 1.56 -10.77 8.36
CA THR A 110 2.86 -10.49 8.99
C THR A 110 4.04 -11.04 8.21
N THR A 111 3.81 -11.97 7.30
CA THR A 111 4.85 -12.59 6.47
C THR A 111 5.03 -11.90 5.14
N ALA A 112 4.18 -10.92 4.83
CA ALA A 112 4.19 -10.22 3.56
C ALA A 112 5.55 -9.57 3.28
N VAL A 113 6.01 -9.74 2.04
CA VAL A 113 7.20 -9.09 1.49
C VAL A 113 6.83 -8.47 0.14
N SER A 114 6.98 -7.16 0.02
CA SER A 114 6.71 -6.48 -1.26
C SER A 114 7.83 -6.73 -2.28
N TRP A 115 7.56 -6.44 -3.54
CA TRP A 115 8.56 -6.50 -4.59
C TRP A 115 9.76 -5.56 -4.34
N ALA A 116 9.53 -4.44 -3.64
CA ALA A 116 10.58 -3.49 -3.26
C ALA A 116 11.33 -3.91 -1.98
N GLY A 117 10.89 -4.98 -1.32
CA GLY A 117 11.51 -5.52 -0.11
C GLY A 117 10.94 -4.96 1.20
N ALA A 118 9.83 -4.22 1.17
CA ALA A 118 9.10 -3.87 2.39
C ALA A 118 8.55 -5.12 3.07
N LYS A 119 8.54 -5.16 4.41
CA LYS A 119 8.27 -6.39 5.15
C LYS A 119 7.23 -6.21 6.25
N GLY A 120 6.49 -7.30 6.49
CA GLY A 120 5.66 -7.52 7.66
C GLY A 120 4.35 -6.74 7.64
N LEU A 121 3.70 -6.70 8.80
CA LEU A 121 2.35 -6.17 9.00
C LEU A 121 2.17 -4.74 8.49
N MET A 122 3.17 -3.88 8.72
CA MET A 122 3.13 -2.46 8.39
C MET A 122 3.97 -2.10 7.16
N GLN A 123 4.51 -3.08 6.44
CA GLN A 123 5.25 -2.91 5.18
C GLN A 123 6.35 -1.83 5.20
N LEU A 124 7.13 -1.81 6.26
CA LEU A 124 8.27 -0.90 6.33
C LEU A 124 9.46 -1.46 5.52
N MET A 125 10.13 -0.55 4.80
CA MET A 125 11.41 -0.89 4.19
C MET A 125 12.44 -1.27 5.27
N PRO A 126 13.32 -2.25 5.03
CA PRO A 126 14.29 -2.69 6.04
C PRO A 126 15.17 -1.57 6.61
N ALA A 127 15.55 -0.60 5.78
CA ALA A 127 16.31 0.57 6.22
C ALA A 127 15.49 1.44 7.19
N THR A 128 14.22 1.70 6.88
CA THR A 128 13.29 2.45 7.73
C THR A 128 13.02 1.69 9.02
N ALA A 129 12.75 0.40 8.96
CA ALA A 129 12.52 -0.44 10.13
C ALA A 129 13.70 -0.37 11.11
N ARG A 130 14.94 -0.52 10.60
CA ARG A 130 16.16 -0.36 11.42
C ARG A 130 16.29 1.03 12.03
N ALA A 131 16.06 2.08 11.24
CA ALA A 131 16.09 3.47 11.72
C ALA A 131 15.06 3.72 12.83
N MET A 132 13.91 3.04 12.77
CA MET A 132 12.88 3.09 13.81
C MET A 132 13.14 2.13 15.00
N GLY A 133 14.25 1.41 14.97
CA GLY A 133 14.73 0.58 16.07
C GLY A 133 14.25 -0.88 16.06
N VAL A 134 13.81 -1.39 14.89
CA VAL A 134 13.52 -2.83 14.76
C VAL A 134 14.83 -3.62 14.75
N PRO A 135 14.98 -4.62 15.63
CA PRO A 135 16.17 -5.49 15.62
C PRO A 135 16.27 -6.27 14.30
N PRO A 136 17.47 -6.54 13.81
CA PRO A 136 17.68 -7.36 12.62
C PRO A 136 16.95 -8.70 12.69
N GLY A 137 16.22 -9.06 11.62
CA GLY A 137 15.43 -10.29 11.53
C GLY A 137 14.10 -10.26 12.28
N LYS A 138 13.69 -9.12 12.86
CA LYS A 138 12.40 -8.94 13.54
C LYS A 138 11.40 -8.09 12.74
N GLU A 139 11.68 -7.82 11.45
CA GLU A 139 10.85 -6.97 10.61
C GLU A 139 9.43 -7.53 10.42
N GLN A 140 9.27 -8.85 10.52
CA GLN A 140 7.98 -9.55 10.41
C GLN A 140 7.30 -9.80 11.77
N ASN A 141 7.94 -9.42 12.88
CA ASN A 141 7.28 -9.47 14.18
C ASN A 141 6.19 -8.40 14.24
N PRO A 142 4.92 -8.74 14.50
CA PRO A 142 3.81 -7.79 14.42
C PRO A 142 3.96 -6.62 15.39
N GLU A 143 4.40 -6.87 16.62
CA GLU A 143 4.57 -5.81 17.61
C GLU A 143 5.71 -4.86 17.24
N GLU A 144 6.85 -5.37 16.81
CA GLU A 144 7.97 -4.55 16.35
C GLU A 144 7.62 -3.74 15.09
N SER A 145 6.88 -4.35 14.17
CA SER A 145 6.39 -3.69 12.97
C SER A 145 5.46 -2.51 13.30
N VAL A 146 4.50 -2.71 14.22
CA VAL A 146 3.58 -1.64 14.67
C VAL A 146 4.34 -0.53 15.41
N LYS A 147 5.23 -0.86 16.36
CA LYS A 147 6.06 0.13 17.07
C LYS A 147 6.88 0.99 16.11
N ALA A 148 7.48 0.38 15.11
CA ALA A 148 8.28 1.09 14.13
C ALA A 148 7.41 2.01 13.26
N ALA A 149 6.23 1.56 12.84
CA ALA A 149 5.28 2.37 12.10
C ALA A 149 4.83 3.60 12.90
N ILE A 150 4.52 3.45 14.18
CA ILE A 150 4.17 4.56 15.08
C ILE A 150 5.31 5.59 15.16
N LYS A 151 6.56 5.13 15.34
CA LYS A 151 7.72 6.03 15.36
C LYS A 151 7.92 6.76 14.04
N TYR A 152 7.72 6.06 12.92
CA TYR A 152 7.80 6.65 11.59
C TYR A 152 6.71 7.69 11.37
N ILE A 153 5.45 7.40 11.72
CA ILE A 153 4.32 8.32 11.65
C ILE A 153 4.58 9.55 12.51
N ALA A 154 5.05 9.38 13.75
CA ALA A 154 5.38 10.49 14.64
C ALA A 154 6.53 11.36 14.11
N ALA A 155 7.53 10.76 13.48
CA ALA A 155 8.62 11.49 12.84
C ALA A 155 8.11 12.29 11.63
N THR A 156 7.26 11.69 10.81
CA THR A 156 6.64 12.32 9.65
C THR A 156 5.69 13.46 10.06
N ASP A 157 4.90 13.29 11.12
CA ASP A 157 4.05 14.36 11.68
C ASP A 157 4.87 15.58 12.08
N ARG A 158 6.01 15.37 12.75
CA ARG A 158 6.95 16.47 13.09
C ARG A 158 7.50 17.16 11.84
N SER A 159 7.78 16.39 10.78
CA SER A 159 8.26 16.92 9.50
C SER A 159 7.25 17.85 8.82
N PHE A 160 5.95 17.65 9.09
CA PHE A 160 4.86 18.47 8.56
C PHE A 160 4.26 19.42 9.62
N SER A 161 5.00 19.75 10.69
CA SER A 161 4.53 20.68 11.75
C SER A 161 4.14 22.07 11.24
N MET A 162 4.66 22.48 10.04
CA MET A 162 4.29 23.71 9.36
C MET A 162 2.86 23.71 8.80
N ILE A 163 2.19 22.57 8.70
CA ILE A 163 0.81 22.46 8.25
C ILE A 163 -0.10 22.56 9.48
N PRO A 164 -0.83 23.68 9.67
CA PRO A 164 -1.60 23.89 10.90
C PRO A 164 -2.86 23.03 10.98
N ASP A 165 -3.49 22.75 9.82
CA ASP A 165 -4.68 21.93 9.75
C ASP A 165 -4.31 20.46 9.97
N LYS A 166 -4.96 19.83 10.97
CA LYS A 166 -4.66 18.45 11.36
C LYS A 166 -5.10 17.43 10.30
N GLN A 167 -6.20 17.72 9.59
CA GLN A 167 -6.69 16.81 8.56
C GLN A 167 -5.79 16.86 7.32
N GLU A 168 -5.39 18.07 6.92
CA GLU A 168 -4.41 18.24 5.84
C GLU A 168 -3.10 17.53 6.21
N ARG A 169 -2.57 17.79 7.40
CA ARG A 169 -1.34 17.14 7.86
C ARG A 169 -1.44 15.63 7.87
N LEU A 170 -2.59 15.05 8.24
CA LEU A 170 -2.84 13.62 8.16
C LEU A 170 -2.73 13.10 6.72
N ASN A 171 -3.28 13.83 5.74
CA ASN A 171 -3.18 13.47 4.33
C ASN A 171 -1.72 13.38 3.87
N PHE A 172 -0.90 14.39 4.25
CA PHE A 172 0.54 14.38 3.95
C PHE A 172 1.30 13.23 4.62
N ILE A 173 0.93 12.87 5.86
CA ILE A 173 1.52 11.73 6.58
C ILE A 173 1.20 10.42 5.85
N LEU A 174 -0.07 10.18 5.51
CA LEU A 174 -0.50 8.97 4.82
C LEU A 174 0.12 8.85 3.42
N ALA A 175 0.18 9.96 2.68
CA ALA A 175 0.84 10.02 1.39
C ALA A 175 2.34 9.73 1.49
N SER A 176 3.00 10.27 2.53
CA SER A 176 4.42 9.99 2.79
C SER A 176 4.68 8.55 3.20
N TYR A 177 3.75 7.94 3.91
CA TYR A 177 3.84 6.52 4.27
C TYR A 177 3.86 5.64 3.01
N ASN A 178 2.99 5.94 2.06
CA ASN A 178 2.85 5.17 0.81
C ASN A 178 3.98 5.47 -0.20
N ALA A 179 4.23 6.75 -0.48
CA ALA A 179 5.14 7.18 -1.56
C ALA A 179 6.56 7.51 -1.08
N GLY A 180 6.74 7.74 0.20
CA GLY A 180 7.99 8.22 0.79
C GLY A 180 8.02 9.73 0.97
N LEU A 181 8.61 10.18 2.07
CA LEU A 181 8.68 11.59 2.49
C LEU A 181 9.33 12.50 1.44
N GLY A 182 10.38 12.01 0.76
CA GLY A 182 11.08 12.78 -0.29
C GLY A 182 10.15 13.17 -1.45
N HIS A 183 9.36 12.25 -1.95
CA HIS A 183 8.42 12.54 -3.05
C HIS A 183 7.34 13.55 -2.66
N ILE A 184 6.93 13.56 -1.39
CA ILE A 184 5.97 14.55 -0.92
C ILE A 184 6.60 15.95 -0.83
N TYR A 185 7.85 16.06 -0.40
CA TYR A 185 8.57 17.34 -0.46
C TYR A 185 8.76 17.83 -1.90
N ASP A 186 9.08 16.94 -2.85
CA ASP A 186 9.16 17.29 -4.26
C ASP A 186 7.81 17.80 -4.79
N ALA A 187 6.72 17.14 -4.41
CA ALA A 187 5.37 17.58 -4.78
C ALA A 187 5.02 18.95 -4.19
N MET A 188 5.38 19.19 -2.92
CA MET A 188 5.20 20.50 -2.27
C MET A 188 6.00 21.60 -2.96
N ALA A 189 7.25 21.32 -3.35
CA ALA A 189 8.08 22.27 -4.09
C ALA A 189 7.52 22.56 -5.49
N LEU A 190 6.97 21.55 -6.17
CA LEU A 190 6.27 21.74 -7.44
C LEU A 190 4.99 22.57 -7.28
N ALA A 191 4.20 22.33 -6.25
CA ALA A 191 3.01 23.13 -5.98
C ALA A 191 3.37 24.61 -5.81
N GLU A 192 4.39 24.90 -5.03
CA GLU A 192 4.90 26.26 -4.83
C GLU A 192 5.38 26.89 -6.15
N LYS A 193 6.16 26.15 -6.94
CA LYS A 193 6.65 26.59 -8.25
C LYS A 193 5.52 26.98 -9.21
N TYR A 194 4.38 26.29 -9.13
CA TYR A 194 3.19 26.56 -9.96
C TYR A 194 2.15 27.46 -9.27
N GLY A 195 2.53 28.19 -8.22
CA GLY A 195 1.66 29.13 -7.52
C GLY A 195 0.49 28.50 -6.79
N LYS A 196 0.61 27.22 -6.41
CA LYS A 196 -0.38 26.50 -5.61
C LYS A 196 0.01 26.51 -4.13
N ASN A 197 -0.98 26.31 -3.25
CA ASN A 197 -0.70 26.20 -1.83
C ASN A 197 -0.08 24.83 -1.53
N LYS A 198 1.20 24.82 -1.16
CA LYS A 198 1.95 23.59 -0.83
C LYS A 198 1.53 22.94 0.50
N LEU A 199 0.68 23.57 1.30
CA LEU A 199 0.22 23.08 2.61
C LEU A 199 -1.20 22.48 2.57
N VAL A 200 -1.79 22.37 1.40
CA VAL A 200 -3.12 21.78 1.14
C VAL A 200 -2.95 20.58 0.21
N TRP A 201 -3.57 19.47 0.58
CA TRP A 201 -3.54 18.20 -0.15
C TRP A 201 -4.56 18.19 -1.29
#